data_13ec5556522bf5b8ac041844c2d03814
#
_entry.id   13ec5556522bf5b8ac041844c2d03814
#
_cell.length_a   1.000
_cell.length_b   1.000
_cell.length_c   1.000
_cell.angle_alpha   90.00
_cell.angle_beta   90.00
_cell.angle_gamma   90.00
#
_symmetry.space_group_name_H-M   'P 1'
#
loop_
_entity.id
_entity.type
_entity.pdbx_description
1 polymer ?
#
loop_
_entity_poly.entity_id
_entity_poly.type
_entity_poly.pdbx_seq_one_letter_code
_entity_poly.pdbx_strand_id
1 'polypeptide(L)'
;CESLLSGPAAGMVGAIASGARAGADRLVAFDMGGTSTDVGRAEGRADLRDGTSVGDATVRVPSVDLHTIAAGGGSICRVVEGRLEVGPESAGASPGPACYGGEGPLTLTDVNLLLGRADPDRFGVPLHLEAAEAALEREVVASGRTRGELLEGFVALADERMAEAIRMVTTRRGEDPADHVLVAFGGAGGQHACGVAARLGMRRVLIPADAGLLSAVGLHVATQ
;
A
#
# COMPACT_ATOMS: atom_id res chain seq x y z
N CYS A 1 13.86 25.52 4.21
CA CYS A 1 13.08 24.58 5.04
C CYS A 1 12.08 23.73 4.26
N GLU A 2 11.97 23.90 2.95
CA GLU A 2 10.97 23.24 2.09
C GLU A 2 11.36 21.81 1.65
N SER A 3 12.57 21.37 1.91
CA SER A 3 13.07 20.05 1.53
C SER A 3 12.62 18.89 2.44
N LEU A 4 11.78 19.14 3.45
CA LEU A 4 11.28 18.14 4.40
C LEU A 4 9.95 17.52 3.98
N LEU A 5 9.34 17.96 2.87
CA LEU A 5 8.21 17.27 2.27
C LEU A 5 8.74 16.08 1.45
N SER A 6 9.03 14.98 2.13
CA SER A 6 9.24 13.69 1.48
C SER A 6 7.97 13.29 0.71
N GLY A 7 8.11 12.41 -0.32
CA GLY A 7 6.95 11.90 -1.05
C GLY A 7 5.79 11.46 -0.17
N PRO A 8 6.02 10.64 0.89
CA PRO A 8 4.97 10.21 1.81
C PRO A 8 4.29 11.36 2.58
N ALA A 9 5.06 12.39 3.02
CA ALA A 9 4.48 13.55 3.69
C ALA A 9 3.59 14.39 2.75
N ALA A 10 4.03 14.55 1.51
CA ALA A 10 3.22 15.20 0.48
C ALA A 10 1.95 14.40 0.15
N GLY A 11 2.05 13.07 0.09
CA GLY A 11 0.90 12.17 -0.05
C GLY A 11 -0.14 12.39 1.05
N MET A 12 0.31 12.56 2.30
CA MET A 12 -0.58 12.88 3.43
C MET A 12 -1.30 14.22 3.22
N VAL A 13 -0.62 15.27 2.75
CA VAL A 13 -1.26 16.57 2.44
C VAL A 13 -2.31 16.40 1.35
N GLY A 14 -1.99 15.66 0.29
CA GLY A 14 -2.94 15.33 -0.77
C GLY A 14 -4.16 14.55 -0.27
N ALA A 15 -3.94 13.58 0.64
CA ALA A 15 -5.02 12.79 1.25
C ALA A 15 -5.94 13.68 2.11
N ILE A 16 -5.39 14.58 2.92
CA ILE A 16 -6.17 15.53 3.73
C ILE A 16 -7.00 16.45 2.83
N ALA A 17 -6.40 17.02 1.78
CA ALA A 17 -7.12 17.88 0.84
C ALA A 17 -8.24 17.14 0.10
N SER A 18 -8.02 15.88 -0.24
CA SER A 18 -9.05 15.03 -0.86
C SER A 18 -10.15 14.64 0.11
N GLY A 19 -9.79 14.33 1.36
CA GLY A 19 -10.72 14.04 2.44
C GLY A 19 -11.63 15.24 2.73
N ALA A 20 -11.06 16.44 2.87
CA ALA A 20 -11.80 17.67 3.11
C ALA A 20 -12.85 17.95 2.01
N ARG A 21 -12.48 17.75 0.74
CA ARG A 21 -13.41 17.87 -0.39
C ARG A 21 -14.55 16.85 -0.34
N ALA A 22 -14.30 15.69 0.27
CA ALA A 22 -15.28 14.61 0.44
C ALA A 22 -16.04 14.69 1.80
N GLY A 23 -15.84 15.74 2.59
CA GLY A 23 -16.44 15.90 3.92
C GLY A 23 -15.94 14.86 4.92
N ALA A 24 -14.66 14.53 4.88
CA ALA A 24 -13.99 13.59 5.77
C ALA A 24 -12.90 14.31 6.57
N ASP A 25 -13.19 14.64 7.83
CA ASP A 25 -12.21 15.27 8.74
C ASP A 25 -11.29 14.25 9.37
N ARG A 26 -11.81 13.06 9.72
CA ARG A 26 -11.03 11.93 10.24
C ARG A 26 -10.71 10.96 9.13
N LEU A 27 -9.44 10.76 8.85
CA LEU A 27 -9.01 9.86 7.79
C LEU A 27 -7.72 9.12 8.14
N VAL A 28 -7.54 8.00 7.46
CA VAL A 28 -6.26 7.31 7.36
C VAL A 28 -5.81 7.40 5.91
N ALA A 29 -4.65 7.99 5.69
CA ALA A 29 -3.94 7.95 4.41
C ALA A 29 -3.29 6.58 4.24
N PHE A 30 -3.49 5.98 3.09
CA PHE A 30 -2.99 4.66 2.73
C PHE A 30 -2.31 4.75 1.37
N ASP A 31 -0.99 4.95 1.38
CA ASP A 31 -0.15 5.07 0.19
C ASP A 31 0.56 3.75 -0.08
N MET A 32 0.11 3.01 -1.07
CA MET A 32 0.75 1.75 -1.47
C MET A 32 1.42 1.87 -2.82
N GLY A 33 2.74 1.83 -2.77
CA GLY A 33 3.60 1.77 -3.96
C GLY A 33 4.00 0.34 -4.36
N GLY A 34 5.06 0.23 -5.13
CA GLY A 34 5.61 -1.07 -5.55
C GLY A 34 6.37 -1.81 -4.45
N THR A 35 6.98 -1.11 -3.49
CA THR A 35 7.89 -1.73 -2.50
C THR A 35 7.34 -1.68 -1.08
N SER A 36 6.63 -0.62 -0.74
CA SER A 36 6.16 -0.33 0.61
C SER A 36 4.76 0.25 0.62
N THR A 37 4.18 0.25 1.81
CA THR A 37 2.95 0.96 2.11
C THR A 37 3.21 1.90 3.28
N ASP A 38 2.86 3.16 3.09
CA ASP A 38 2.89 4.19 4.11
C ASP A 38 1.47 4.46 4.62
N VAL A 39 1.29 4.41 5.92
CA VAL A 39 0.01 4.74 6.57
C VAL A 39 0.19 5.86 7.56
N GLY A 40 -0.77 6.76 7.61
CA GLY A 40 -0.77 7.86 8.55
C GLY A 40 -2.18 8.34 8.85
N ARG A 41 -2.38 8.88 10.05
CA ARG A 41 -3.67 9.39 10.51
C ARG A 41 -3.72 10.91 10.38
N ALA A 42 -4.91 11.43 10.10
CA ALA A 42 -5.19 12.85 10.17
C ALA A 42 -6.60 13.15 10.71
N GLU A 43 -6.71 14.27 11.41
CA GLU A 43 -7.97 14.89 11.81
C GLU A 43 -7.90 16.39 11.49
N GLY A 44 -8.40 16.75 10.29
CA GLY A 44 -8.21 18.08 9.71
C GLY A 44 -6.76 18.42 9.36
N ARG A 45 -5.79 17.85 10.09
CA ARG A 45 -4.34 17.99 9.87
C ARG A 45 -3.63 16.68 10.14
N ALA A 46 -2.45 16.51 9.55
CA ALA A 46 -1.59 15.34 9.81
C ALA A 46 -1.14 15.29 11.26
N ASP A 47 -1.07 14.10 11.82
CA ASP A 47 -0.38 13.87 13.07
C ASP A 47 1.12 14.11 12.87
N LEU A 48 1.75 14.72 13.87
CA LEU A 48 3.19 14.98 13.88
C LEU A 48 3.87 14.16 14.98
N ARG A 49 5.11 13.78 14.72
CA ARG A 49 6.04 13.22 15.71
C ARG A 49 7.21 14.17 15.94
N ASP A 50 7.70 14.23 17.17
CA ASP A 50 8.86 15.01 17.54
C ASP A 50 10.14 14.22 17.26
N GLY A 51 10.77 14.53 16.14
CA GLY A 51 12.04 13.96 15.74
C GLY A 51 11.94 12.66 14.91
N THR A 52 12.97 12.43 14.14
CA THR A 52 13.18 11.26 13.30
C THR A 52 14.60 10.75 13.52
N SER A 53 14.78 9.45 13.68
CA SER A 53 16.11 8.85 13.69
C SER A 53 16.57 8.59 12.26
N VAL A 54 17.77 9.05 11.92
CA VAL A 54 18.43 8.77 10.65
C VAL A 54 19.76 8.09 11.00
N GLY A 55 19.83 6.79 10.83
CA GLY A 55 20.93 5.99 11.38
C GLY A 55 21.00 6.12 12.90
N ASP A 56 22.17 6.41 13.45
CA ASP A 56 22.41 6.61 14.89
C ASP A 56 22.08 8.04 15.36
N ALA A 57 21.71 8.96 14.48
CA ALA A 57 21.42 10.35 14.80
C ALA A 57 19.92 10.60 14.96
N THR A 58 19.53 11.26 16.07
CA THR A 58 18.17 11.76 16.26
C THR A 58 18.08 13.22 15.80
N VAL A 59 17.32 13.43 14.73
CA VAL A 59 17.04 14.78 14.20
C VAL A 59 15.72 15.25 14.81
N ARG A 60 15.77 16.30 15.64
CA ARG A 60 14.59 16.88 16.29
C ARG A 60 13.92 17.92 15.39
N VAL A 61 13.29 17.43 14.33
CA VAL A 61 12.45 18.26 13.45
C VAL A 61 11.07 17.61 13.42
N PRO A 62 9.99 18.36 13.67
CA PRO A 62 8.64 17.84 13.55
C PRO A 62 8.46 17.24 12.15
N SER A 63 8.04 16.00 12.09
CA SER A 63 7.78 15.28 10.84
C SER A 63 6.38 14.65 10.90
N VAL A 64 5.79 14.41 9.75
CA VAL A 64 4.51 13.70 9.67
C VAL A 64 4.68 12.30 10.29
N ASP A 65 3.77 11.93 11.17
CA ASP A 65 3.77 10.62 11.81
C ASP A 65 3.22 9.58 10.84
N LEU A 66 4.15 8.88 10.19
CA LEU A 66 3.86 7.81 9.23
C LEU A 66 4.43 6.49 9.74
N HIS A 67 3.70 5.44 9.47
CA HIS A 67 4.16 4.07 9.69
C HIS A 67 4.32 3.37 8.36
N THR A 68 5.54 2.94 8.06
CA THR A 68 5.90 2.28 6.81
C THR A 68 6.03 0.79 7.04
N ILE A 69 5.41 0.00 6.19
CA ILE A 69 5.58 -1.46 6.15
C ILE A 69 6.15 -1.91 4.81
N ALA A 70 6.98 -2.96 4.85
CA ALA A 70 7.54 -3.58 3.65
C ALA A 70 6.49 -4.51 3.00
N ALA A 71 5.42 -3.91 2.49
CA ALA A 71 4.36 -4.55 1.73
C ALA A 71 3.93 -3.62 0.61
N GLY A 72 4.17 -3.99 -0.63
CA GLY A 72 3.82 -3.23 -1.83
C GLY A 72 3.51 -4.17 -2.99
N GLY A 73 3.19 -3.65 -4.16
CA GLY A 73 2.85 -4.45 -5.33
C GLY A 73 3.94 -5.44 -5.74
N GLY A 74 5.21 -5.10 -5.55
CA GLY A 74 6.35 -5.97 -5.84
C GLY A 74 6.73 -6.94 -4.72
N SER A 75 5.97 -6.97 -3.60
CA SER A 75 6.23 -7.95 -2.53
C SER A 75 6.11 -9.37 -3.03
N ILE A 76 7.18 -10.16 -2.81
CA ILE A 76 7.26 -11.53 -3.29
C ILE A 76 6.28 -12.42 -2.52
N CYS A 77 5.50 -13.19 -3.27
CA CYS A 77 4.54 -14.17 -2.78
C CYS A 77 5.10 -15.58 -2.96
N ARG A 78 5.27 -16.31 -1.88
CA ARG A 78 5.82 -17.69 -1.93
C ARG A 78 5.25 -18.57 -0.82
N VAL A 79 5.41 -19.87 -0.99
CA VAL A 79 5.12 -20.85 0.07
C VAL A 79 6.44 -21.38 0.63
N VAL A 80 6.66 -21.15 1.93
CA VAL A 80 7.87 -21.60 2.64
C VAL A 80 7.43 -22.52 3.77
N GLU A 81 7.94 -23.75 3.78
CA GLU A 81 7.58 -24.76 4.79
C GLU A 81 6.05 -24.92 4.97
N GLY A 82 5.29 -24.85 3.86
CA GLY A 82 3.83 -24.98 3.86
C GLY A 82 3.08 -23.72 4.33
N ARG A 83 3.76 -22.61 4.61
CA ARG A 83 3.17 -21.32 5.02
C ARG A 83 3.23 -20.31 3.88
N LEU A 84 2.16 -19.55 3.74
CA LEU A 84 2.14 -18.43 2.81
C LEU A 84 2.97 -17.26 3.36
N GLU A 85 3.82 -16.70 2.52
CA GLU A 85 4.59 -15.50 2.81
C GLU A 85 4.36 -14.44 1.73
N VAL A 86 4.24 -13.18 2.15
CA VAL A 86 4.16 -12.01 1.30
C VAL A 86 5.20 -11.02 1.78
N GLY A 87 6.27 -10.81 1.01
CA GLY A 87 7.39 -10.01 1.49
C GLY A 87 8.09 -10.63 2.71
N PRO A 88 8.95 -9.90 3.44
CA PRO A 88 9.28 -8.47 3.26
C PRO A 88 10.10 -8.16 2.01
N GLU A 89 10.63 -9.19 1.34
CA GLU A 89 11.40 -9.04 0.11
C GLU A 89 10.51 -8.51 -1.02
N SER A 90 11.06 -7.61 -1.82
CA SER A 90 10.43 -7.06 -3.01
C SER A 90 11.23 -7.42 -4.25
N ALA A 91 10.55 -7.76 -5.35
CA ALA A 91 11.17 -7.96 -6.65
C ALA A 91 11.74 -6.65 -7.23
N GLY A 92 11.41 -5.50 -6.64
CA GLY A 92 11.87 -4.19 -7.08
C GLY A 92 11.42 -3.88 -8.51
N ALA A 93 12.23 -3.09 -9.20
CA ALA A 93 12.03 -2.76 -10.60
C ALA A 93 12.72 -3.78 -11.55
N SER A 94 13.73 -4.47 -11.05
CA SER A 94 14.47 -5.50 -11.80
C SER A 94 14.81 -6.65 -10.83
N PRO A 95 14.38 -7.89 -11.09
CA PRO A 95 13.62 -8.33 -12.27
C PRO A 95 12.17 -7.80 -12.31
N GLY A 96 11.61 -7.32 -11.21
CA GLY A 96 10.23 -6.87 -11.10
C GLY A 96 9.24 -8.02 -10.96
N PRO A 97 7.93 -7.73 -10.93
CA PRO A 97 6.85 -8.69 -11.03
C PRO A 97 6.97 -9.58 -12.28
N ALA A 98 6.57 -10.85 -12.17
CA ALA A 98 6.61 -11.76 -13.31
C ALA A 98 5.85 -11.22 -14.52
N CYS A 99 4.70 -10.59 -14.30
CA CYS A 99 3.86 -10.00 -15.35
C CYS A 99 4.51 -8.83 -16.10
N TYR A 100 5.66 -8.31 -15.67
CA TYR A 100 6.41 -7.29 -16.44
C TYR A 100 7.24 -7.89 -17.58
N GLY A 101 7.13 -9.22 -17.80
CA GLY A 101 7.73 -9.91 -18.95
C GLY A 101 9.18 -10.34 -18.73
N GLY A 102 9.69 -10.27 -17.49
CA GLY A 102 10.97 -10.82 -17.09
C GLY A 102 10.87 -12.18 -16.41
N GLU A 103 12.00 -12.70 -15.94
CA GLU A 103 12.06 -13.92 -15.11
C GLU A 103 11.80 -13.59 -13.62
N GLY A 104 10.85 -12.70 -13.35
CA GLY A 104 10.50 -12.27 -11.99
C GLY A 104 9.80 -13.35 -11.17
N PRO A 105 9.86 -13.25 -9.84
CA PRO A 105 9.07 -14.09 -8.94
C PRO A 105 7.58 -13.71 -8.99
N LEU A 106 6.73 -14.57 -8.43
CA LEU A 106 5.33 -14.22 -8.15
C LEU A 106 5.29 -13.09 -7.13
N THR A 107 4.55 -12.03 -7.43
CA THR A 107 4.38 -10.86 -6.55
C THR A 107 2.91 -10.53 -6.32
N LEU A 108 2.61 -9.59 -5.41
CA LEU A 108 1.23 -9.10 -5.24
C LEU A 108 0.65 -8.45 -6.51
N THR A 109 1.47 -7.83 -7.35
CA THR A 109 1.02 -7.31 -8.66
C THR A 109 0.51 -8.45 -9.55
N ASP A 110 1.24 -9.56 -9.60
CA ASP A 110 0.82 -10.75 -10.36
C ASP A 110 -0.46 -11.36 -9.79
N VAL A 111 -0.53 -11.47 -8.47
CA VAL A 111 -1.73 -11.99 -7.77
C VAL A 111 -2.95 -11.11 -8.07
N ASN A 112 -2.82 -9.79 -7.99
CA ASN A 112 -3.90 -8.86 -8.30
C ASN A 112 -4.30 -8.89 -9.78
N LEU A 113 -3.34 -9.06 -10.70
CA LEU A 113 -3.62 -9.25 -12.12
C LEU A 113 -4.44 -10.53 -12.35
N LEU A 114 -4.01 -11.65 -11.76
CA LEU A 114 -4.67 -12.95 -11.89
C LEU A 114 -6.06 -13.01 -11.25
N LEU A 115 -6.32 -12.14 -10.28
CA LEU A 115 -7.64 -11.93 -9.67
C LEU A 115 -8.52 -10.92 -10.42
N GLY A 116 -8.02 -10.33 -11.51
CA GLY A 116 -8.75 -9.30 -12.28
C GLY A 116 -8.89 -7.96 -11.55
N ARG A 117 -8.03 -7.68 -10.56
CA ARG A 117 -8.03 -6.41 -9.82
C ARG A 117 -7.16 -5.34 -10.49
N ALA A 118 -6.29 -5.73 -11.39
CA ALA A 118 -5.50 -4.85 -12.25
C ALA A 118 -6.00 -4.96 -13.68
N ASP A 119 -6.29 -3.82 -14.32
CA ASP A 119 -6.69 -3.75 -15.71
C ASP A 119 -5.44 -3.62 -16.60
N PRO A 120 -5.09 -4.64 -17.40
CA PRO A 120 -3.89 -4.61 -18.24
C PRO A 120 -3.87 -3.43 -19.22
N ASP A 121 -5.04 -3.01 -19.71
CA ASP A 121 -5.16 -1.95 -20.71
C ASP A 121 -4.94 -0.55 -20.11
N ARG A 122 -4.99 -0.44 -18.78
CA ARG A 122 -4.81 0.81 -18.03
C ARG A 122 -3.56 0.85 -17.19
N PHE A 123 -2.73 -0.19 -17.28
CA PHE A 123 -1.48 -0.24 -16.54
C PHE A 123 -0.39 0.56 -17.27
N GLY A 124 0.52 1.21 -16.53
CA GLY A 124 1.56 2.08 -17.11
C GLY A 124 2.65 1.35 -17.92
N VAL A 125 2.69 0.01 -17.85
CA VAL A 125 3.58 -0.86 -18.62
C VAL A 125 2.78 -2.05 -19.14
N PRO A 126 3.19 -2.68 -20.26
CA PRO A 126 2.55 -3.91 -20.73
C PRO A 126 2.58 -5.00 -19.67
N LEU A 127 1.45 -5.68 -19.47
CA LEU A 127 1.35 -6.81 -18.53
C LEU A 127 1.24 -8.13 -19.31
N HIS A 128 2.10 -9.08 -18.96
CA HIS A 128 2.17 -10.41 -19.54
C HIS A 128 1.48 -11.42 -18.63
N LEU A 129 0.20 -11.68 -18.91
CA LEU A 129 -0.63 -12.59 -18.08
C LEU A 129 -0.02 -14.00 -18.01
N GLU A 130 0.50 -14.51 -19.13
CA GLU A 130 1.11 -15.84 -19.19
C GLU A 130 2.34 -15.98 -18.26
N ALA A 131 3.11 -14.90 -18.08
CA ALA A 131 4.24 -14.91 -17.17
C ALA A 131 3.80 -14.95 -15.68
N ALA A 132 2.72 -14.23 -15.33
CA ALA A 132 2.11 -14.33 -14.01
C ALA A 132 1.52 -15.72 -13.75
N GLU A 133 0.84 -16.30 -14.74
CA GLU A 133 0.33 -17.69 -14.69
C GLU A 133 1.46 -18.69 -14.43
N ALA A 134 2.56 -18.60 -15.19
CA ALA A 134 3.71 -19.48 -15.03
C ALA A 134 4.37 -19.31 -13.64
N ALA A 135 4.41 -18.09 -13.11
CA ALA A 135 4.93 -17.83 -11.77
C ALA A 135 4.05 -18.44 -10.68
N LEU A 136 2.72 -18.31 -10.80
CA LEU A 136 1.78 -18.94 -9.88
C LEU A 136 1.85 -20.48 -9.95
N GLU A 137 1.96 -21.05 -11.14
CA GLU A 137 2.04 -22.52 -11.31
C GLU A 137 3.27 -23.11 -10.61
N ARG A 138 4.41 -22.40 -10.57
CA ARG A 138 5.57 -22.84 -9.79
C ARG A 138 5.23 -22.99 -8.30
N GLU A 139 4.46 -22.06 -7.73
CA GLU A 139 4.02 -22.12 -6.34
C GLU A 139 2.96 -23.20 -6.10
N VAL A 140 2.06 -23.42 -7.05
CA VAL A 140 1.05 -24.52 -7.02
C VAL A 140 1.77 -25.87 -6.95
N VAL A 141 2.70 -26.12 -7.88
CA VAL A 141 3.47 -27.37 -7.93
C VAL A 141 4.32 -27.58 -6.66
N ALA A 142 5.00 -26.52 -6.21
CA ALA A 142 5.86 -26.61 -5.03
C ALA A 142 5.10 -26.86 -3.73
N SER A 143 3.88 -26.32 -3.60
CA SER A 143 3.09 -26.38 -2.37
C SER A 143 2.03 -27.47 -2.35
N GLY A 144 1.60 -27.96 -3.50
CA GLY A 144 0.44 -28.85 -3.66
C GLY A 144 -0.91 -28.20 -3.37
N ARG A 145 -0.94 -26.87 -3.20
CA ARG A 145 -2.18 -26.10 -2.99
C ARG A 145 -2.85 -25.77 -4.31
N THR A 146 -4.13 -25.51 -4.26
CA THR A 146 -4.87 -25.04 -5.43
C THR A 146 -4.54 -23.58 -5.74
N ARG A 147 -4.69 -23.21 -7.01
CA ARG A 147 -4.57 -21.83 -7.49
C ARG A 147 -5.40 -20.84 -6.65
N GLY A 148 -6.67 -21.17 -6.37
CA GLY A 148 -7.58 -20.33 -5.60
C GLY A 148 -7.07 -20.10 -4.19
N GLU A 149 -6.66 -21.16 -3.48
CA GLU A 149 -6.10 -21.06 -2.14
C GLU A 149 -4.86 -20.15 -2.04
N LEU A 150 -4.00 -20.21 -3.07
CA LEU A 150 -2.81 -19.37 -3.11
C LEU A 150 -3.16 -17.89 -3.35
N LEU A 151 -3.97 -17.62 -4.38
CA LEU A 151 -4.34 -16.24 -4.73
C LEU A 151 -5.09 -15.55 -3.60
N GLU A 152 -6.12 -16.20 -3.05
CA GLU A 152 -6.91 -15.67 -1.95
C GLU A 152 -6.08 -15.54 -0.66
N GLY A 153 -5.23 -16.52 -0.38
CA GLY A 153 -4.38 -16.55 0.79
C GLY A 153 -3.33 -15.44 0.79
N PHE A 154 -2.65 -15.19 -0.33
CA PHE A 154 -1.67 -14.12 -0.44
C PHE A 154 -2.31 -12.74 -0.28
N VAL A 155 -3.47 -12.51 -0.91
CA VAL A 155 -4.20 -11.24 -0.73
C VAL A 155 -4.68 -11.08 0.70
N ALA A 156 -5.23 -12.12 1.30
CA ALA A 156 -5.71 -12.07 2.68
C ALA A 156 -4.57 -11.73 3.66
N LEU A 157 -3.38 -12.31 3.46
CA LEU A 157 -2.20 -12.03 4.28
C LEU A 157 -1.70 -10.59 4.08
N ALA A 158 -1.65 -10.10 2.83
CA ALA A 158 -1.26 -8.73 2.53
C ALA A 158 -2.21 -7.71 3.17
N ASP A 159 -3.52 -7.89 2.96
CA ASP A 159 -4.55 -7.01 3.51
C ASP A 159 -4.51 -6.99 5.04
N GLU A 160 -4.24 -8.13 5.71
CA GLU A 160 -4.14 -8.17 7.17
C GLU A 160 -2.92 -7.38 7.69
N ARG A 161 -1.75 -7.53 7.05
CA ARG A 161 -0.55 -6.75 7.42
C ARG A 161 -0.78 -5.25 7.27
N MET A 162 -1.49 -4.84 6.23
CA MET A 162 -1.86 -3.44 6.01
C MET A 162 -2.86 -2.95 7.06
N ALA A 163 -3.85 -3.79 7.41
CA ALA A 163 -4.81 -3.49 8.45
C ALA A 163 -4.13 -3.35 9.83
N GLU A 164 -3.16 -4.20 10.15
CA GLU A 164 -2.35 -4.08 11.37
C GLU A 164 -1.59 -2.75 11.44
N ALA A 165 -0.99 -2.33 10.32
CA ALA A 165 -0.31 -1.03 10.24
C ALA A 165 -1.26 0.15 10.53
N ILE A 166 -2.49 0.08 10.01
CA ILE A 166 -3.53 1.09 10.28
C ILE A 166 -3.97 1.04 11.74
N ARG A 167 -4.20 -0.15 12.32
CA ARG A 167 -4.50 -0.28 13.76
C ARG A 167 -3.41 0.39 14.61
N MET A 168 -2.13 0.22 14.26
CA MET A 168 -1.04 0.82 15.00
C MET A 168 -1.11 2.35 15.05
N VAL A 169 -1.43 3.02 13.96
CA VAL A 169 -1.48 4.49 13.92
C VAL A 169 -2.75 5.05 14.55
N THR A 170 -3.87 4.32 14.57
CA THR A 170 -5.13 4.76 15.18
C THR A 170 -5.21 4.41 16.66
N THR A 171 -4.89 3.16 17.05
CA THR A 171 -5.02 2.70 18.44
C THR A 171 -4.00 3.34 19.37
N ARG A 172 -2.82 3.77 18.86
CA ARG A 172 -1.88 4.59 19.65
C ARG A 172 -2.49 5.91 20.14
N ARG A 173 -3.53 6.38 19.47
CA ARG A 173 -4.30 7.58 19.84
C ARG A 173 -5.56 7.25 20.64
N GLY A 174 -5.82 5.96 20.89
CA GLY A 174 -7.04 5.51 21.55
C GLY A 174 -8.28 5.56 20.67
N GLU A 175 -8.10 5.54 19.33
CA GLU A 175 -9.18 5.68 18.37
C GLU A 175 -9.47 4.37 17.65
N ASP A 176 -10.75 4.17 17.27
CA ASP A 176 -11.18 3.04 16.47
C ASP A 176 -10.95 3.35 14.98
N PRO A 177 -10.24 2.48 14.22
CA PRO A 177 -10.14 2.62 12.77
C PRO A 177 -11.47 2.80 12.06
N ALA A 178 -12.55 2.16 12.56
CA ALA A 178 -13.89 2.21 11.99
C ALA A 178 -14.47 3.64 11.89
N ASP A 179 -13.99 4.56 12.72
CA ASP A 179 -14.43 5.97 12.75
C ASP A 179 -13.76 6.83 11.67
N HIS A 180 -12.83 6.26 10.90
CA HIS A 180 -12.05 6.98 9.89
C HIS A 180 -12.50 6.64 8.46
N VAL A 181 -12.21 7.55 7.53
CA VAL A 181 -12.28 7.29 6.09
C VAL A 181 -10.91 6.79 5.62
N LEU A 182 -10.86 5.66 4.91
CA LEU A 182 -9.64 5.20 4.26
C LEU A 182 -9.44 5.98 2.97
N VAL A 183 -8.39 6.80 2.87
CA VAL A 183 -8.00 7.49 1.63
C VAL A 183 -6.87 6.69 1.00
N ALA A 184 -7.18 5.91 -0.03
CA ALA A 184 -6.26 5.00 -0.68
C ALA A 184 -5.68 5.63 -1.95
N PHE A 185 -4.35 5.57 -2.08
CA PHE A 185 -3.62 6.10 -3.22
C PHE A 185 -2.30 5.35 -3.44
N GLY A 186 -1.47 5.83 -4.37
CA GLY A 186 -0.32 5.08 -4.86
C GLY A 186 -0.72 4.09 -5.95
N GLY A 187 0.26 3.48 -6.61
CA GLY A 187 0.04 2.60 -7.76
C GLY A 187 -0.72 1.30 -7.46
N ALA A 188 -0.70 0.83 -6.20
CA ALA A 188 -1.33 -0.43 -5.79
C ALA A 188 -2.44 -0.25 -4.74
N GLY A 189 -2.57 0.94 -4.12
CA GLY A 189 -3.47 1.16 -2.99
C GLY A 189 -4.94 0.82 -3.27
N GLY A 190 -5.45 1.17 -4.44
CA GLY A 190 -6.83 0.89 -4.84
C GLY A 190 -7.18 -0.60 -4.89
N GLN A 191 -6.22 -1.46 -5.18
CA GLN A 191 -6.42 -2.91 -5.32
C GLN A 191 -6.67 -3.61 -3.98
N HIS A 192 -6.21 -3.03 -2.88
CA HIS A 192 -6.30 -3.56 -1.52
C HIS A 192 -7.26 -2.80 -0.60
N ALA A 193 -7.61 -1.56 -0.96
CA ALA A 193 -8.36 -0.64 -0.10
C ALA A 193 -9.66 -1.22 0.47
N CYS A 194 -10.47 -1.90 -0.33
CA CYS A 194 -11.73 -2.51 0.13
C CYS A 194 -11.49 -3.68 1.09
N GLY A 195 -10.49 -4.53 0.80
CA GLY A 195 -10.13 -5.67 1.65
C GLY A 195 -9.61 -5.22 3.02
N VAL A 196 -8.78 -4.18 3.03
CA VAL A 196 -8.23 -3.55 4.24
C VAL A 196 -9.35 -2.88 5.05
N ALA A 197 -10.20 -2.08 4.40
CA ALA A 197 -11.32 -1.39 5.05
C ALA A 197 -12.30 -2.39 5.71
N ALA A 198 -12.61 -3.49 5.04
CA ALA A 198 -13.47 -4.54 5.59
C ALA A 198 -12.91 -5.15 6.88
N ARG A 199 -11.59 -5.40 6.96
CA ARG A 199 -10.92 -5.95 8.15
C ARG A 199 -10.92 -4.99 9.34
N LEU A 200 -11.04 -3.70 9.06
CA LEU A 200 -11.03 -2.62 10.05
C LEU A 200 -12.42 -2.10 10.40
N GLY A 201 -13.48 -2.64 9.78
CA GLY A 201 -14.84 -2.15 9.95
C GLY A 201 -15.06 -0.73 9.39
N MET A 202 -14.13 -0.23 8.58
CA MET A 202 -14.24 1.11 7.96
C MET A 202 -15.36 1.12 6.92
N ARG A 203 -16.24 2.12 6.99
CA ARG A 203 -17.45 2.18 6.14
C ARG A 203 -17.25 2.99 4.86
N ARG A 204 -16.18 3.78 4.79
CA ARG A 204 -15.92 4.69 3.67
C ARG A 204 -14.49 4.50 3.19
N VAL A 205 -14.37 4.31 1.88
CA VAL A 205 -13.10 4.32 1.15
C VAL A 205 -13.18 5.44 0.13
N LEU A 206 -12.17 6.29 0.11
CA LEU A 206 -12.00 7.35 -0.88
C LEU A 206 -10.77 7.01 -1.72
N ILE A 207 -10.97 6.92 -3.03
CA ILE A 207 -9.88 6.79 -4.00
C ILE A 207 -9.93 8.06 -4.86
N PRO A 208 -9.00 9.02 -4.66
CA PRO A 208 -8.95 10.24 -5.45
C PRO A 208 -8.74 9.93 -6.93
N ALA A 209 -9.28 10.76 -7.83
CA ALA A 209 -9.07 10.60 -9.27
C ALA A 209 -7.57 10.60 -9.64
N ASP A 210 -6.78 11.39 -8.91
CA ASP A 210 -5.34 11.53 -9.08
C ASP A 210 -4.55 10.61 -8.14
N ALA A 211 -5.11 9.46 -7.72
CA ALA A 211 -4.51 8.57 -6.73
C ALA A 211 -3.06 8.16 -7.07
N GLY A 212 -2.75 7.94 -8.35
CA GLY A 212 -1.40 7.61 -8.80
C GLY A 212 -0.38 8.76 -8.69
N LEU A 213 -0.86 10.01 -8.53
CA LEU A 213 -0.06 11.23 -8.49
C LEU A 213 -0.32 12.07 -7.23
N LEU A 214 -0.98 11.51 -6.23
CA LEU A 214 -1.49 12.28 -5.09
C LEU A 214 -0.37 12.97 -4.29
N SER A 215 0.81 12.38 -4.20
CA SER A 215 1.99 13.00 -3.58
C SER A 215 2.44 14.26 -4.33
N ALA A 216 2.37 14.26 -5.68
CA ALA A 216 2.67 15.46 -6.47
C ALA A 216 1.60 16.55 -6.28
N VAL A 217 0.32 16.15 -6.22
CA VAL A 217 -0.78 17.07 -5.89
C VAL A 217 -0.61 17.67 -4.51
N GLY A 218 -0.21 16.88 -3.53
CA GLY A 218 0.05 17.33 -2.16
C GLY A 218 1.18 18.35 -2.07
N LEU A 219 2.26 18.17 -2.83
CA LEU A 219 3.34 19.17 -2.94
C LEU A 219 2.81 20.51 -3.47
N HIS A 220 1.97 20.49 -4.51
CA HIS A 220 1.37 21.70 -5.07
C HIS A 220 0.47 22.42 -4.06
N VAL A 221 -0.36 21.68 -3.33
CA VAL A 221 -1.26 22.24 -2.32
C VAL A 221 -0.48 22.82 -1.12
N ALA A 222 0.62 22.19 -0.72
CA ALA A 222 1.43 22.64 0.42
C ALA A 222 2.20 23.96 0.15
N THR A 223 2.36 24.34 -1.13
CA THR A 223 3.08 25.56 -1.54
C THR A 223 2.15 26.77 -1.76
N GLN A 224 0.86 26.60 -1.59
CA GLN A 224 -0.16 27.66 -1.62
C GLN A 224 -0.54 28.11 -0.22
#